data_3054d06990b57830ce2ea9cf3abed17a
#
_entry.id   3054d06990b57830ce2ea9cf3abed17a
#
_cell.length_a   1.000
_cell.length_b   1.000
_cell.length_c   1.000
_cell.angle_alpha   90.00
_cell.angle_beta   90.00
_cell.angle_gamma   90.00
#
_symmetry.space_group_name_H-M   'P 1'
#
loop_
_entity.id
_entity.type
_entity.pdbx_description
1 polymer ?
#
loop_
_entity_poly.entity_id
_entity_poly.type
_entity_poly.pdbx_seq_one_letter_code
_entity_poly.pdbx_strand_id
1 'polypeptide(L)'
;TRTTELEAVNTILSTIGEAPLNTLTGSLPVDGVTAKNVLDEICREVQSAGWHFNTHWKVDIPRDVDNKIPIGTDVLRVELNAKYDKSSYDIVQRDSFLYNLAKNSETFDQDFEDNTIVYLLDFTKLPEQARRYITIRSARVFHDRTLGSGTLHKFSAEDEARALSVMKQAEAHTADHSIFDSFLQSYTVNR
;
A
#
# COMPACT_ATOMS: atom_id res chain seq x y z
N THR A 1 -11.83 -1.21 -20.14
CA THR A 1 -10.65 -0.48 -19.60
C THR A 1 -10.65 -0.59 -18.08
N ARG A 2 -9.48 -0.55 -17.47
CA ARG A 2 -9.36 -0.50 -16.00
C ARG A 2 -9.77 0.88 -15.50
N THR A 3 -10.28 0.96 -14.27
CA THR A 3 -10.64 2.22 -13.61
C THR A 3 -9.46 3.20 -13.63
N THR A 4 -9.68 4.38 -14.17
CA THR A 4 -8.69 5.47 -14.16
C THR A 4 -8.75 6.26 -12.85
N GLU A 5 -7.71 7.02 -12.56
CA GLU A 5 -7.69 7.90 -11.38
C GLU A 5 -8.78 8.98 -11.45
N LEU A 6 -9.03 9.53 -12.65
CA LEU A 6 -10.12 10.48 -12.88
C LEU A 6 -11.50 9.87 -12.61
N GLU A 7 -11.74 8.64 -13.08
CA GLU A 7 -12.99 7.93 -12.78
C GLU A 7 -13.15 7.65 -11.28
N ALA A 8 -12.09 7.30 -10.58
CA ALA A 8 -12.10 7.11 -9.13
C ALA A 8 -12.45 8.41 -8.40
N VAL A 9 -11.79 9.53 -8.72
CA VAL A 9 -12.09 10.85 -8.14
C VAL A 9 -13.54 11.28 -8.44
N ASN A 10 -14.02 11.09 -9.66
CA ASN A 10 -15.40 11.40 -10.02
C ASN A 10 -16.41 10.52 -9.27
N THR A 11 -16.08 9.28 -9.01
CA THR A 11 -16.89 8.40 -8.16
C THR A 11 -16.97 8.94 -6.73
N ILE A 12 -15.86 9.41 -6.18
CA ILE A 12 -15.81 10.03 -4.84
C ILE A 12 -16.67 11.28 -4.80
N LEU A 13 -16.48 12.23 -5.73
CA LEU A 13 -17.27 13.48 -5.82
C LEU A 13 -18.77 13.23 -5.93
N SER A 14 -19.16 12.20 -6.68
CA SER A 14 -20.58 11.82 -6.84
C SER A 14 -21.28 11.45 -5.52
N THR A 15 -20.55 11.13 -4.45
CA THR A 15 -21.14 10.81 -3.15
C THR A 15 -21.71 12.02 -2.43
N ILE A 16 -21.24 13.21 -2.76
CA ILE A 16 -21.75 14.48 -2.21
C ILE A 16 -22.56 15.28 -3.24
N GLY A 17 -22.82 14.70 -4.43
CA GLY A 17 -23.60 15.34 -5.49
C GLY A 17 -22.84 16.35 -6.33
N GLU A 18 -21.50 16.39 -6.23
CA GLU A 18 -20.67 17.28 -7.05
C GLU A 18 -20.56 16.80 -8.51
N ALA A 19 -20.39 17.77 -9.40
CA ALA A 19 -20.24 17.51 -10.82
C ALA A 19 -18.90 16.81 -11.13
N PRO A 20 -18.84 15.90 -12.12
CA PRO A 20 -17.63 15.23 -12.49
C PRO A 20 -16.61 16.20 -13.10
N LEU A 21 -15.34 15.97 -12.81
CA LEU A 21 -14.19 16.64 -13.40
C LEU A 21 -13.89 16.06 -14.79
N ASN A 22 -13.38 16.89 -15.68
CA ASN A 22 -12.87 16.45 -16.99
C ASN A 22 -11.37 16.11 -16.97
N THR A 23 -10.65 16.60 -15.97
CA THR A 23 -9.20 16.40 -15.83
C THR A 23 -8.79 16.48 -14.35
N LEU A 24 -7.66 15.89 -14.00
CA LEU A 24 -7.01 16.04 -12.69
C LEU A 24 -5.81 16.98 -12.73
N THR A 25 -5.55 17.67 -13.87
CA THR A 25 -4.46 18.61 -14.04
C THR A 25 -4.96 20.03 -14.09
N GLY A 26 -4.12 20.98 -13.68
CA GLY A 26 -4.47 22.40 -13.65
C GLY A 26 -5.18 22.81 -12.35
N SER A 27 -6.01 23.87 -12.43
CA SER A 27 -6.77 24.35 -11.27
C SER A 27 -8.03 23.51 -11.05
N LEU A 28 -8.06 22.80 -9.96
CA LEU A 28 -9.20 21.97 -9.56
C LEU A 28 -10.10 22.72 -8.54
N PRO A 29 -11.41 22.44 -8.52
CA PRO A 29 -12.28 22.84 -7.42
C PRO A 29 -11.77 22.26 -6.09
N VAL A 30 -12.11 22.92 -4.97
CA VAL A 30 -11.68 22.50 -3.63
C VAL A 30 -12.05 21.05 -3.32
N ASP A 31 -13.29 20.65 -3.65
CA ASP A 31 -13.77 19.28 -3.43
C ASP A 31 -13.03 18.27 -4.32
N GLY A 32 -12.64 18.66 -5.54
CA GLY A 32 -11.82 17.84 -6.42
C GLY A 32 -10.41 17.59 -5.85
N VAL A 33 -9.77 18.63 -5.30
CA VAL A 33 -8.47 18.51 -4.63
C VAL A 33 -8.60 17.62 -3.39
N THR A 34 -9.64 17.82 -2.59
CA THR A 34 -9.89 17.05 -1.37
C THR A 34 -10.16 15.58 -1.70
N ALA A 35 -10.99 15.30 -2.71
CA ALA A 35 -11.29 13.94 -3.17
C ALA A 35 -10.03 13.22 -3.64
N LYS A 36 -9.15 13.91 -4.40
CA LYS A 36 -7.88 13.34 -4.83
C LYS A 36 -6.96 13.05 -3.64
N ASN A 37 -6.84 13.97 -2.69
CA ASN A 37 -6.01 13.77 -1.50
C ASN A 37 -6.49 12.57 -0.68
N VAL A 38 -7.81 12.38 -0.53
CA VAL A 38 -8.39 11.21 0.14
C VAL A 38 -8.09 9.92 -0.63
N LEU A 39 -8.17 9.95 -1.97
CA LEU A 39 -7.81 8.79 -2.80
C LEU A 39 -6.35 8.40 -2.58
N ASP A 40 -5.43 9.38 -2.60
CA ASP A 40 -3.99 9.16 -2.39
C ASP A 40 -3.68 8.66 -0.97
N GLU A 41 -4.38 9.18 0.05
CA GLU A 41 -4.26 8.74 1.45
C GLU A 41 -4.67 7.26 1.59
N ILE A 42 -5.85 6.90 1.08
CA ILE A 42 -6.36 5.53 1.16
C ILE A 42 -5.53 4.57 0.30
N CYS A 43 -5.01 5.05 -0.84
CA CYS A 43 -4.11 4.27 -1.68
C CYS A 43 -2.84 3.85 -0.91
N ARG A 44 -2.23 4.77 -0.16
CA ARG A 44 -1.08 4.48 0.71
C ARG A 44 -1.45 3.55 1.86
N GLU A 45 -2.57 3.81 2.54
CA GLU A 45 -3.05 2.99 3.64
C GLU A 45 -3.24 1.53 3.21
N VAL A 46 -3.95 1.30 2.11
CA VAL A 46 -4.25 -0.04 1.60
C VAL A 46 -2.97 -0.77 1.20
N GLN A 47 -2.07 -0.10 0.50
CA GLN A 47 -0.82 -0.71 0.02
C GLN A 47 0.19 -0.99 1.14
N SER A 48 0.13 -0.25 2.26
CA SER A 48 1.01 -0.47 3.42
C SER A 48 0.81 -1.84 4.08
N ALA A 49 -0.31 -2.50 3.85
CA ALA A 49 -0.54 -3.88 4.31
C ALA A 49 0.43 -4.89 3.68
N GLY A 50 0.94 -4.61 2.47
CA GLY A 50 1.79 -5.51 1.71
C GLY A 50 0.96 -6.61 1.03
N TRP A 51 0.54 -6.35 -0.18
CA TRP A 51 -0.20 -7.27 -1.02
C TRP A 51 0.76 -7.95 -2.00
N HIS A 52 0.36 -9.06 -2.59
CA HIS A 52 1.18 -9.74 -3.59
C HIS A 52 1.57 -8.79 -4.75
N PHE A 53 0.66 -7.93 -5.19
CA PHE A 53 0.90 -7.03 -6.32
C PHE A 53 1.93 -5.93 -6.04
N ASN A 54 2.21 -5.59 -4.77
CA ASN A 54 3.17 -4.53 -4.42
C ASN A 54 4.31 -5.01 -3.50
N THR A 55 4.44 -6.32 -3.31
CA THR A 55 5.51 -6.94 -2.53
C THR A 55 6.50 -7.61 -3.47
N HIS A 56 7.77 -7.23 -3.37
CA HIS A 56 8.85 -7.84 -4.12
C HIS A 56 9.73 -8.67 -3.20
N TRP A 57 9.96 -9.90 -3.60
CA TRP A 57 10.81 -10.87 -2.88
C TRP A 57 12.15 -11.00 -3.56
N LYS A 58 13.17 -11.43 -2.79
CA LYS A 58 14.54 -11.64 -3.26
C LYS A 58 15.15 -10.38 -3.87
N VAL A 59 14.98 -9.26 -3.17
CA VAL A 59 15.56 -7.98 -3.55
C VAL A 59 16.86 -7.78 -2.79
N ASP A 60 17.92 -7.48 -3.52
CA ASP A 60 19.21 -7.15 -2.93
C ASP A 60 19.26 -5.65 -2.61
N ILE A 61 19.76 -5.34 -1.43
CA ILE A 61 19.83 -3.96 -0.91
C ILE A 61 21.29 -3.65 -0.62
N PRO A 62 22.01 -3.05 -1.58
CA PRO A 62 23.42 -2.69 -1.42
C PRO A 62 23.57 -1.43 -0.56
N ARG A 63 24.74 -1.33 0.09
CA ARG A 63 25.21 -0.10 0.73
C ARG A 63 25.73 0.89 -0.30
N ASP A 64 25.66 2.16 0.04
CA ASP A 64 26.35 3.22 -0.68
C ASP A 64 27.84 3.31 -0.27
N VAL A 65 28.52 4.33 -0.80
CA VAL A 65 29.95 4.60 -0.52
C VAL A 65 30.23 4.98 0.93
N ASP A 66 29.22 5.45 1.65
CA ASP A 66 29.29 5.82 3.08
C ASP A 66 28.85 4.66 4.00
N ASN A 67 28.66 3.47 3.45
CA ASN A 67 28.15 2.29 4.12
C ASN A 67 26.72 2.46 4.67
N LYS A 68 25.93 3.38 4.12
CA LYS A 68 24.51 3.54 4.40
C LYS A 68 23.68 2.79 3.36
N ILE A 69 22.45 2.46 3.69
CA ILE A 69 21.52 1.80 2.78
C ILE A 69 20.42 2.80 2.40
N PRO A 70 20.47 3.35 1.18
CA PRO A 70 19.45 4.28 0.70
C PRO A 70 18.13 3.54 0.40
N ILE A 71 17.02 4.18 0.74
CA ILE A 71 15.66 3.67 0.51
C ILE A 71 14.87 4.71 -0.30
N GLY A 72 14.23 4.25 -1.38
CA GLY A 72 13.38 5.09 -2.21
C GLY A 72 12.16 5.62 -1.46
N THR A 73 11.64 6.75 -1.91
CA THR A 73 10.42 7.37 -1.33
C THR A 73 9.15 6.58 -1.61
N ASP A 74 9.21 5.64 -2.52
CA ASP A 74 8.16 4.68 -2.87
C ASP A 74 8.24 3.37 -2.06
N VAL A 75 9.20 3.23 -1.16
CA VAL A 75 9.31 2.06 -0.28
C VAL A 75 8.47 2.27 0.97
N LEU A 76 7.49 1.39 1.18
CA LEU A 76 6.62 1.40 2.35
C LEU A 76 7.18 0.57 3.50
N ARG A 77 7.86 -0.55 3.20
CA ARG A 77 8.42 -1.45 4.20
C ARG A 77 9.57 -2.25 3.62
N VAL A 78 10.59 -2.48 4.44
CA VAL A 78 11.70 -3.40 4.16
C VAL A 78 11.72 -4.48 5.24
N GLU A 79 11.79 -5.74 4.84
CA GLU A 79 11.94 -6.89 5.72
C GLU A 79 13.20 -7.65 5.30
N LEU A 80 14.19 -7.72 6.19
CA LEU A 80 15.39 -8.51 5.93
C LEU A 80 15.09 -9.99 5.89
N ASN A 81 15.83 -10.71 5.06
CA ASN A 81 15.78 -12.17 5.01
C ASN A 81 16.08 -12.76 6.40
N ALA A 82 15.40 -13.84 6.76
CA ALA A 82 15.58 -14.53 8.05
C ALA A 82 17.00 -15.05 8.29
N LYS A 83 17.88 -15.10 7.26
CA LYS A 83 19.30 -15.42 7.41
C LYS A 83 20.06 -14.33 8.21
N TYR A 84 19.53 -13.11 8.29
CA TYR A 84 20.13 -12.02 9.06
C TYR A 84 19.57 -12.01 10.48
N ASP A 85 20.44 -12.16 11.45
CA ASP A 85 20.04 -12.22 12.85
C ASP A 85 19.49 -10.86 13.32
N LYS A 86 18.27 -10.87 13.84
CA LYS A 86 17.57 -9.68 14.31
C LYS A 86 18.26 -9.01 15.51
N SER A 87 19.03 -9.75 16.31
CA SER A 87 19.83 -9.18 17.39
C SER A 87 20.99 -8.30 16.88
N SER A 88 21.44 -8.52 15.66
CA SER A 88 22.49 -7.76 15.00
C SER A 88 21.96 -6.72 14.02
N TYR A 89 20.77 -6.95 13.46
CA TYR A 89 20.17 -6.13 12.41
C TYR A 89 18.66 -5.91 12.65
N ASP A 90 18.33 -5.09 13.64
CA ASP A 90 16.98 -4.61 13.85
C ASP A 90 16.80 -3.29 13.07
N ILE A 91 16.24 -3.40 11.87
CA ILE A 91 16.16 -2.26 10.95
C ILE A 91 14.86 -1.50 11.04
N VAL A 92 14.97 -0.20 10.91
CA VAL A 92 13.84 0.72 10.69
C VAL A 92 14.17 1.70 9.57
N GLN A 93 13.14 2.21 8.92
CA GLN A 93 13.29 3.25 7.90
C GLN A 93 13.28 4.63 8.59
N ARG A 94 14.32 5.43 8.34
CA ARG A 94 14.41 6.83 8.81
C ARG A 94 14.80 7.71 7.62
N ASP A 95 13.96 8.68 7.34
CA ASP A 95 14.12 9.52 6.15
C ASP A 95 14.28 8.67 4.88
N SER A 96 15.40 8.81 4.19
CA SER A 96 15.71 8.08 2.96
C SER A 96 16.71 6.94 3.16
N PHE A 97 16.92 6.48 4.40
CA PHE A 97 17.90 5.43 4.72
C PHE A 97 17.33 4.40 5.70
N LEU A 98 17.94 3.20 5.70
CA LEU A 98 17.74 2.25 6.79
C LEU A 98 18.58 2.68 8.01
N TYR A 99 18.04 2.41 9.19
CA TYR A 99 18.71 2.60 10.47
C TYR A 99 18.68 1.29 11.26
N ASN A 100 19.81 0.91 11.81
CA ASN A 100 19.93 -0.29 12.64
C ASN A 100 19.71 0.07 14.12
N LEU A 101 18.59 -0.31 14.69
CA LEU A 101 18.28 -0.09 16.11
C LEU A 101 19.16 -0.93 17.03
N ALA A 102 19.54 -2.15 16.63
CA ALA A 102 20.39 -3.02 17.47
C ALA A 102 21.78 -2.42 17.72
N LYS A 103 22.32 -1.68 16.76
CA LYS A 103 23.64 -1.04 16.84
C LYS A 103 23.58 0.48 17.03
N ASN A 104 22.38 1.06 17.03
CA ASN A 104 22.14 2.53 17.03
C ASN A 104 22.97 3.25 15.94
N SER A 105 22.95 2.72 14.70
CA SER A 105 23.80 3.19 13.60
C SER A 105 23.01 3.30 12.29
N GLU A 106 23.40 4.28 11.45
CA GLU A 106 22.97 4.40 10.07
C GLU A 106 23.86 3.62 9.09
N THR A 107 25.02 3.11 9.59
CA THR A 107 25.97 2.39 8.75
C THR A 107 25.88 0.88 8.98
N PHE A 108 26.14 0.14 7.93
CA PHE A 108 26.07 -1.32 7.89
C PHE A 108 27.42 -1.91 7.48
N ASP A 109 27.72 -3.08 7.96
CA ASP A 109 28.96 -3.80 7.70
C ASP A 109 28.88 -4.73 6.49
N GLN A 110 27.67 -4.98 5.97
CA GLN A 110 27.43 -5.82 4.80
C GLN A 110 26.22 -5.35 3.99
N ASP A 111 26.13 -5.80 2.75
CA ASP A 111 24.96 -5.69 1.91
C ASP A 111 23.93 -6.75 2.32
N PHE A 112 22.66 -6.50 2.05
CA PHE A 112 21.60 -7.46 2.35
C PHE A 112 21.01 -8.03 1.07
N GLU A 113 20.98 -9.36 0.98
CA GLU A 113 20.46 -10.09 -0.19
C GLU A 113 19.15 -10.79 0.14
N ASP A 114 18.35 -11.09 -0.88
CA ASP A 114 17.11 -11.86 -0.79
C ASP A 114 16.05 -11.26 0.16
N ASN A 115 15.97 -9.95 0.26
CA ASN A 115 15.03 -9.27 1.16
C ASN A 115 13.63 -9.14 0.55
N THR A 116 12.67 -8.80 1.40
CA THR A 116 11.31 -8.48 0.96
C THR A 116 11.08 -6.98 1.07
N ILE A 117 10.57 -6.36 0.01
CA ILE A 117 10.25 -4.93 -0.03
C ILE A 117 8.80 -4.73 -0.47
N VAL A 118 8.07 -3.91 0.28
CA VAL A 118 6.73 -3.45 -0.08
C VAL A 118 6.83 -2.05 -0.67
N TYR A 119 6.34 -1.89 -1.90
CA TYR A 119 6.39 -0.62 -2.63
C TYR A 119 5.04 0.08 -2.65
N LEU A 120 5.06 1.40 -2.72
CA LEU A 120 3.92 2.22 -3.09
C LEU A 120 3.86 2.33 -4.61
N LEU A 121 2.83 1.77 -5.20
CA LEU A 121 2.58 1.86 -6.64
C LEU A 121 1.58 2.99 -6.93
N ASP A 122 1.75 3.65 -8.08
CA ASP A 122 0.75 4.57 -8.60
C ASP A 122 -0.61 3.87 -8.76
N PHE A 123 -1.71 4.59 -8.55
CA PHE A 123 -3.07 4.04 -8.68
C PHE A 123 -3.28 3.30 -10.01
N THR A 124 -2.73 3.82 -11.10
CA THR A 124 -2.84 3.24 -12.44
C THR A 124 -2.07 1.93 -12.64
N LYS A 125 -1.14 1.58 -11.74
CA LYS A 125 -0.39 0.31 -11.77
C LYS A 125 -1.08 -0.80 -10.98
N LEU A 126 -2.07 -0.47 -10.15
CA LEU A 126 -2.77 -1.43 -9.30
C LEU A 126 -3.67 -2.39 -10.11
N PRO A 127 -3.92 -3.62 -9.63
CA PRO A 127 -4.97 -4.48 -10.14
C PRO A 127 -6.36 -3.83 -10.02
N GLU A 128 -7.30 -4.18 -10.91
CA GLU A 128 -8.64 -3.58 -10.93
C GLU A 128 -9.40 -3.76 -9.60
N GLN A 129 -9.28 -4.92 -8.98
CA GLN A 129 -9.92 -5.20 -7.70
C GLN A 129 -9.41 -4.29 -6.58
N ALA A 130 -8.10 -4.00 -6.57
CA ALA A 130 -7.50 -3.05 -5.63
C ALA A 130 -7.99 -1.62 -5.90
N ARG A 131 -8.03 -1.18 -7.19
CA ARG A 131 -8.57 0.14 -7.56
C ARG A 131 -10.02 0.29 -7.12
N ARG A 132 -10.85 -0.75 -7.34
CA ARG A 132 -12.25 -0.75 -6.94
C ARG A 132 -12.41 -0.62 -5.43
N TYR A 133 -11.67 -1.40 -4.65
CA TYR A 133 -11.70 -1.33 -3.19
C TYR A 133 -11.27 0.04 -2.68
N ILE A 134 -10.13 0.55 -3.15
CA ILE A 134 -9.60 1.87 -2.80
C ILE A 134 -10.60 2.96 -3.13
N THR A 135 -11.24 2.93 -4.30
CA THR A 135 -12.26 3.91 -4.71
C THR A 135 -13.45 3.93 -3.78
N ILE A 136 -14.02 2.76 -3.45
CA ILE A 136 -15.19 2.65 -2.56
C ILE A 136 -14.84 3.13 -1.14
N ARG A 137 -13.70 2.72 -0.60
CA ARG A 137 -13.23 3.14 0.72
C ARG A 137 -12.99 4.65 0.77
N SER A 138 -12.33 5.21 -0.25
CA SER A 138 -12.11 6.65 -0.37
C SER A 138 -13.42 7.42 -0.46
N ALA A 139 -14.38 6.91 -1.22
CA ALA A 139 -15.70 7.52 -1.37
C ALA A 139 -16.46 7.60 -0.04
N ARG A 140 -16.38 6.54 0.79
CA ARG A 140 -16.98 6.55 2.13
C ARG A 140 -16.27 7.52 3.07
N VAL A 141 -14.93 7.47 3.13
CA VAL A 141 -14.13 8.36 3.97
C VAL A 141 -14.35 9.82 3.61
N PHE A 142 -14.36 10.14 2.30
CA PHE A 142 -14.64 11.49 1.81
C PHE A 142 -16.05 11.97 2.20
N HIS A 143 -17.07 11.13 2.00
CA HIS A 143 -18.44 11.43 2.38
C HIS A 143 -18.56 11.70 3.90
N ASP A 144 -17.96 10.85 4.73
CA ASP A 144 -18.00 11.00 6.19
C ASP A 144 -17.32 12.29 6.66
N ARG A 145 -16.19 12.67 6.03
CA ARG A 145 -15.47 13.91 6.35
C ARG A 145 -16.20 15.16 5.88
N THR A 146 -16.98 15.07 4.81
CA THR A 146 -17.64 16.23 4.18
C THR A 146 -19.05 16.45 4.73
N LEU A 147 -19.86 15.40 4.82
CA LEU A 147 -21.28 15.48 5.21
C LEU A 147 -21.59 14.90 6.59
N GLY A 148 -20.63 14.17 7.19
CA GLY A 148 -20.78 13.48 8.46
C GLY A 148 -21.38 12.08 8.34
N SER A 149 -21.06 11.23 9.33
CA SER A 149 -21.41 9.81 9.34
C SER A 149 -22.91 9.52 9.55
N GLY A 150 -23.70 10.51 9.92
CA GLY A 150 -25.15 10.39 10.11
C GLY A 150 -25.97 10.46 8.81
N THR A 151 -25.33 10.76 7.68
CA THR A 151 -25.99 10.91 6.38
C THR A 151 -26.02 9.57 5.62
N LEU A 152 -27.04 9.37 4.79
CA LEU A 152 -27.16 8.15 3.98
C LEU A 152 -26.01 8.06 2.96
N HIS A 153 -25.17 7.04 3.07
CA HIS A 153 -24.02 6.83 2.18
C HIS A 153 -24.47 6.27 0.82
N LYS A 154 -23.84 6.73 -0.25
CA LYS A 154 -23.98 6.12 -1.58
C LYS A 154 -23.37 4.71 -1.62
N PHE A 155 -22.26 4.51 -0.91
CA PHE A 155 -21.66 3.19 -0.69
C PHE A 155 -21.80 2.80 0.79
N SER A 156 -22.35 1.63 1.05
CA SER A 156 -22.51 1.11 2.39
C SER A 156 -21.21 0.47 2.94
N ALA A 157 -21.18 0.21 4.24
CA ALA A 157 -20.10 -0.59 4.84
C ALA A 157 -20.03 -2.01 4.24
N GLU A 158 -21.19 -2.54 3.82
CA GLU A 158 -21.27 -3.85 3.14
C GLU A 158 -20.65 -3.81 1.75
N ASP A 159 -20.80 -2.71 1.00
CA ASP A 159 -20.15 -2.54 -0.31
C ASP A 159 -18.63 -2.50 -0.18
N GLU A 160 -18.12 -1.81 0.83
CA GLU A 160 -16.68 -1.80 1.14
C GLU A 160 -16.18 -3.19 1.53
N ALA A 161 -16.88 -3.88 2.44
CA ALA A 161 -16.51 -5.23 2.86
C ALA A 161 -16.53 -6.23 1.70
N ARG A 162 -17.53 -6.11 0.80
CA ARG A 162 -17.60 -6.93 -0.42
C ARG A 162 -16.45 -6.64 -1.37
N ALA A 163 -16.12 -5.38 -1.60
CA ALA A 163 -14.99 -5.00 -2.45
C ALA A 163 -13.65 -5.51 -1.88
N LEU A 164 -13.45 -5.41 -0.56
CA LEU A 164 -12.29 -5.98 0.12
C LEU A 164 -12.21 -7.50 -0.03
N SER A 165 -13.35 -8.20 0.11
CA SER A 165 -13.40 -9.65 -0.06
C SER A 165 -13.01 -10.08 -1.48
N VAL A 166 -13.51 -9.37 -2.49
CA VAL A 166 -13.15 -9.63 -3.91
C VAL A 166 -11.67 -9.37 -4.15
N MET A 167 -11.11 -8.30 -3.58
CA MET A 167 -9.68 -8.01 -3.67
C MET A 167 -8.84 -9.11 -3.04
N LYS A 168 -9.16 -9.54 -1.80
CA LYS A 168 -8.47 -10.64 -1.12
C LYS A 168 -8.54 -11.95 -1.90
N GLN A 169 -9.69 -12.25 -2.50
CA GLN A 169 -9.84 -13.46 -3.32
C GLN A 169 -8.98 -13.40 -4.58
N ALA A 170 -8.91 -12.24 -5.25
CA ALA A 170 -8.04 -12.06 -6.41
C ALA A 170 -6.55 -12.20 -6.06
N GLU A 171 -6.14 -11.64 -4.91
CA GLU A 171 -4.78 -11.77 -4.37
C GLU A 171 -4.43 -13.23 -4.08
N ALA A 172 -5.33 -13.98 -3.44
CA ALA A 172 -5.12 -15.40 -3.16
C ALA A 172 -4.92 -16.22 -4.45
N HIS A 173 -5.68 -15.92 -5.51
CA HIS A 173 -5.51 -16.57 -6.81
C HIS A 173 -4.20 -16.20 -7.50
N THR A 174 -3.77 -14.95 -7.38
CA THR A 174 -2.55 -14.47 -8.07
C THR A 174 -1.28 -14.90 -7.33
N ALA A 175 -1.34 -14.95 -6.01
CA ALA A 175 -0.20 -15.34 -5.17
C ALA A 175 0.06 -16.85 -5.16
N ASP A 176 -0.90 -17.67 -5.64
CA ASP A 176 -0.82 -19.13 -5.61
C ASP A 176 -0.38 -19.67 -4.23
N HIS A 177 -0.95 -19.06 -3.18
CA HIS A 177 -0.60 -19.38 -1.81
C HIS A 177 -0.98 -20.83 -1.48
N SER A 178 0.02 -21.70 -1.49
CA SER A 178 -0.10 -23.01 -0.88
C SER A 178 -0.26 -22.87 0.64
N ILE A 179 -1.11 -23.71 1.24
CA ILE A 179 -1.20 -23.86 2.69
C ILE A 179 0.17 -24.11 3.33
N PHE A 180 1.10 -24.70 2.56
CA PHE A 180 2.47 -25.03 3.01
C PHE A 180 3.45 -23.86 2.94
N ASP A 181 3.11 -22.76 2.26
CA ASP A 181 3.96 -21.55 2.15
C ASP A 181 3.77 -20.55 3.31
N SER A 182 2.82 -20.83 4.19
CA SER A 182 2.61 -20.00 5.39
C SER A 182 3.73 -20.28 6.40
N PHE A 183 4.47 -19.23 6.77
CA PHE A 183 5.56 -19.28 7.76
C PHE A 183 5.17 -19.96 9.08
N LEU A 184 3.91 -19.81 9.51
CA LEU A 184 3.37 -20.45 10.71
C LEU A 184 3.18 -21.97 10.56
N GLN A 185 2.97 -22.48 9.35
CA GLN A 185 2.80 -23.91 9.11
C GLN A 185 4.12 -24.63 8.89
N SER A 186 5.14 -23.97 8.31
CA SER A 186 6.48 -24.54 8.21
C SER A 186 7.10 -24.82 9.58
N TYR A 187 6.74 -24.04 10.61
CA TYR A 187 7.15 -24.27 12.00
C TYR A 187 6.46 -25.48 12.64
N THR A 188 5.28 -25.86 12.18
CA THR A 188 4.49 -26.98 12.74
C THR A 188 4.83 -28.32 12.07
N VAL A 189 5.28 -28.30 10.82
CA VAL A 189 5.59 -29.52 10.04
C VAL A 189 7.03 -30.00 10.24
N ASN A 190 7.95 -29.12 10.65
CA ASN A 190 9.37 -29.44 10.87
C ASN A 190 9.74 -29.69 12.34
N ARG A 191 8.79 -30.12 13.16
CA ARG A 191 9.04 -30.55 14.55
C ARG A 191 8.97 -32.06 14.70
#